data_38ca03dda04973bffc526460831659f7
#
_entry.id   38ca03dda04973bffc526460831659f7
#
_cell.length_a   1.000
_cell.length_b   1.000
_cell.length_c   1.000
_cell.angle_alpha   90.00
_cell.angle_beta   90.00
_cell.angle_gamma   90.00
#
_symmetry.space_group_name_H-M   'P 1'
#
loop_
_entity.id
_entity.type
_entity.pdbx_description
1 polymer ?
#
loop_
_entity_poly.entity_id
_entity_poly.type
_entity_poly.pdbx_seq_one_letter_code
_entity_poly.pdbx_strand_id
1 'polypeptide(L)'
;MRACAALAIFCVTAVLAFSGEIRTAELPPEARQALEQIKAVGPFSSPNEGRTFNNREARLPKRERGYYREYTAPTPDLRERGARRIVAGRGGEFYYTDDHYRAFKRIIE
;
A
#
# COMPACT_ATOMS: atom_id res chain seq x y z
N MET A 1 -15.74 -22.44 -32.31
CA MET A 1 -15.75 -22.55 -31.73
C MET A 1 -14.90 -22.46 -30.95
N ARG A 2 -14.24 -22.24 -30.72
CA ARG A 2 -13.34 -22.36 -30.19
C ARG A 2 -12.61 -21.23 -29.82
N ALA A 3 -12.67 -20.20 -30.09
CA ALA A 3 -11.90 -19.06 -29.87
C ALA A 3 -11.95 -18.46 -28.52
N CYS A 4 -12.79 -18.94 -27.67
CA CYS A 4 -12.94 -18.30 -26.40
C CYS A 4 -11.76 -18.36 -25.52
N ALA A 5 -10.88 -19.26 -25.73
CA ALA A 5 -9.80 -19.46 -24.80
C ALA A 5 -8.85 -18.28 -24.70
N ALA A 6 -8.80 -17.45 -25.69
CA ALA A 6 -7.82 -16.40 -25.68
C ALA A 6 -8.08 -15.33 -24.63
N LEU A 7 -9.31 -15.23 -24.17
CA LEU A 7 -9.61 -14.14 -23.27
C LEU A 7 -9.04 -14.31 -21.90
N ALA A 8 -8.81 -15.50 -21.47
CA ALA A 8 -8.30 -15.71 -20.13
C ALA A 8 -6.95 -15.09 -19.90
N ILE A 9 -6.22 -14.84 -20.95
CA ILE A 9 -4.87 -14.37 -20.81
C ILE A 9 -4.81 -12.97 -20.26
N PHE A 10 -5.79 -12.15 -20.57
CA PHE A 10 -5.70 -10.80 -20.08
C PHE A 10 -5.80 -10.64 -18.61
N CYS A 11 -6.50 -11.50 -17.94
CA CYS A 11 -6.68 -11.32 -16.51
C CYS A 11 -5.41 -11.46 -15.73
N VAL A 12 -4.45 -12.18 -16.29
CA VAL A 12 -3.24 -12.47 -15.55
C VAL A 12 -2.37 -11.25 -15.35
N THR A 13 -2.31 -10.39 -16.34
CA THR A 13 -1.37 -9.28 -16.24
C THR A 13 -1.80 -8.23 -15.24
N ALA A 14 -3.09 -8.10 -14.99
CA ALA A 14 -3.56 -7.08 -14.09
C ALA A 14 -3.23 -7.36 -12.64
N VAL A 15 -2.82 -8.58 -12.33
CA VAL A 15 -2.66 -8.98 -10.95
C VAL A 15 -1.32 -8.62 -10.37
N LEU A 16 -0.40 -8.14 -11.17
CA LEU A 16 0.97 -7.98 -10.74
C LEU A 16 1.30 -6.67 -10.07
N ALA A 17 0.31 -5.81 -9.83
CA ALA A 17 0.57 -4.50 -9.24
C ALA A 17 1.05 -4.59 -7.78
N PHE A 18 0.65 -5.62 -7.05
CA PHE A 18 1.10 -5.84 -5.69
C PHE A 18 1.03 -7.33 -5.39
N SER A 19 1.65 -7.73 -4.28
CA SER A 19 1.90 -9.13 -4.02
C SER A 19 0.99 -9.71 -2.94
N GLY A 20 -0.29 -9.45 -2.97
CA GLY A 20 -1.24 -10.12 -2.10
C GLY A 20 -1.87 -9.20 -1.08
N GLU A 21 -2.43 -9.81 -0.05
CA GLU A 21 -3.23 -9.12 0.95
C GLU A 21 -2.75 -9.47 2.34
N ILE A 22 -3.00 -8.57 3.29
CA ILE A 22 -2.72 -8.82 4.69
C ILE A 22 -3.88 -8.26 5.49
N ARG A 23 -4.34 -9.01 6.47
CA ARG A 23 -5.41 -8.53 7.34
C ARG A 23 -4.85 -7.59 8.38
N THR A 24 -5.65 -6.61 8.78
CA THR A 24 -5.25 -5.68 9.83
C THR A 24 -4.73 -6.42 11.06
N ALA A 25 -5.40 -7.49 11.45
CA ALA A 25 -4.99 -8.27 12.62
C ALA A 25 -3.63 -8.93 12.46
N GLU A 26 -3.16 -9.11 11.22
CA GLU A 26 -1.87 -9.74 10.95
C GLU A 26 -0.72 -8.75 10.85
N LEU A 27 -1.02 -7.47 10.85
CA LEU A 27 0.03 -6.46 10.84
C LEU A 27 0.82 -6.49 12.15
N PRO A 28 2.10 -6.14 12.12
CA PRO A 28 2.81 -5.91 13.38
C PRO A 28 2.09 -4.86 14.23
N PRO A 29 2.16 -4.95 15.56
CA PRO A 29 1.42 -4.01 16.41
C PRO A 29 1.70 -2.54 16.10
N GLU A 30 2.95 -2.19 15.78
CA GLU A 30 3.32 -0.82 15.48
C GLU A 30 2.70 -0.35 14.17
N ALA A 31 2.61 -1.24 13.19
CA ALA A 31 1.96 -0.91 11.93
C ALA A 31 0.46 -0.76 12.12
N ARG A 32 -0.13 -1.61 12.95
CA ARG A 32 -1.55 -1.51 13.25
C ARG A 32 -1.89 -0.21 13.93
N GLN A 33 -1.07 0.21 14.90
CA GLN A 33 -1.26 1.48 15.57
C GLN A 33 -1.09 2.65 14.60
N ALA A 34 -0.08 2.59 13.74
CA ALA A 34 0.12 3.63 12.75
C ALA A 34 -1.09 3.74 11.82
N LEU A 35 -1.63 2.62 11.39
CA LEU A 35 -2.81 2.63 10.53
C LEU A 35 -4.00 3.29 11.21
N GLU A 36 -4.22 2.99 12.50
CA GLU A 36 -5.30 3.61 13.24
C GLU A 36 -5.15 5.11 13.33
N GLN A 37 -3.94 5.58 13.56
CA GLN A 37 -3.67 7.01 13.63
C GLN A 37 -3.87 7.69 12.29
N ILE A 38 -3.43 7.06 11.21
CA ILE A 38 -3.62 7.58 9.86
C ILE A 38 -5.10 7.74 9.58
N LYS A 39 -5.89 6.74 9.93
CA LYS A 39 -7.32 6.80 9.69
C LYS A 39 -8.00 7.86 10.55
N ALA A 40 -7.58 8.02 11.79
CA ALA A 40 -8.19 8.97 12.70
C ALA A 40 -8.00 10.41 12.22
N VAL A 41 -6.82 10.71 11.69
CA VAL A 41 -6.51 12.06 11.19
C VAL A 41 -7.08 12.27 9.80
N GLY A 42 -7.05 11.22 8.99
CA GLY A 42 -7.46 11.30 7.59
C GLY A 42 -6.26 11.53 6.68
N PRO A 43 -5.95 10.57 5.82
CA PRO A 43 -4.69 10.61 5.07
C PRO A 43 -4.61 11.75 4.05
N PHE A 44 -5.72 12.31 3.67
CA PHE A 44 -5.70 13.43 2.71
C PHE A 44 -6.35 14.67 3.30
N SER A 45 -6.37 14.77 4.62
CA SER A 45 -7.03 15.88 5.31
C SER A 45 -6.26 17.19 5.18
N SER A 46 -4.95 17.12 4.95
CA SER A 46 -4.15 18.34 4.77
C SER A 46 -2.95 18.00 3.89
N PRO A 47 -2.34 19.02 3.27
CA PRO A 47 -1.16 18.78 2.43
C PRO A 47 0.03 18.21 3.18
N ASN A 48 0.07 18.37 4.50
CA ASN A 48 1.19 17.90 5.28
C ASN A 48 1.00 16.50 5.84
N GLU A 49 -0.12 15.86 5.57
CA GLU A 49 -0.38 14.55 6.11
C GLU A 49 0.28 13.50 5.24
N GLY A 50 1.31 12.87 5.76
CA GLY A 50 2.11 11.92 4.99
C GLY A 50 2.95 12.61 3.93
N ARG A 51 3.61 11.82 3.12
CA ARG A 51 4.39 12.30 1.99
C ARG A 51 3.83 11.71 0.71
N THR A 52 3.93 12.44 -0.38
CA THR A 52 3.54 11.90 -1.67
C THR A 52 4.40 10.68 -1.99
N PHE A 53 3.74 9.58 -2.36
CA PHE A 53 4.42 8.40 -2.84
C PHE A 53 4.20 8.30 -4.34
N ASN A 54 5.29 8.33 -5.11
CA ASN A 54 5.19 8.47 -6.57
C ASN A 54 4.98 7.16 -7.32
N ASN A 55 5.15 6.03 -6.65
CA ASN A 55 4.91 4.72 -7.28
C ASN A 55 5.73 4.53 -8.56
N ARG A 56 6.99 4.93 -8.51
CA ARG A 56 7.81 4.95 -9.73
C ARG A 56 8.00 3.58 -10.35
N GLU A 57 8.11 2.54 -9.53
CA GLU A 57 8.28 1.20 -10.04
C GLU A 57 6.95 0.52 -10.37
N ALA A 58 5.85 1.24 -10.25
CA ALA A 58 4.53 0.75 -10.60
C ALA A 58 4.16 -0.55 -9.87
N ARG A 59 4.56 -0.67 -8.61
CA ARG A 59 4.21 -1.85 -7.81
C ARG A 59 2.81 -1.77 -7.23
N LEU A 60 2.25 -0.58 -7.17
CA LEU A 60 0.84 -0.37 -6.88
C LEU A 60 0.13 0.00 -8.18
N PRO A 61 -1.20 -0.07 -8.23
CA PRO A 61 -1.92 0.32 -9.45
C PRO A 61 -1.56 1.74 -9.86
N LYS A 62 -1.41 1.93 -11.15
CA LYS A 62 -1.01 3.22 -11.68
C LYS A 62 -2.12 4.24 -11.50
N ARG A 63 -1.76 5.39 -10.93
CA ARG A 63 -2.70 6.48 -10.69
C ARG A 63 -1.99 7.79 -10.95
N GLU A 64 -2.75 8.88 -10.99
CA GLU A 64 -2.16 10.19 -11.19
C GLU A 64 -1.30 10.58 -9.99
N ARG A 65 -0.40 11.51 -10.22
CA ARG A 65 0.48 12.00 -9.18
C ARG A 65 -0.33 12.56 -8.02
N GLY A 66 0.08 12.26 -6.81
CA GLY A 66 -0.62 12.72 -5.62
C GLY A 66 -1.70 11.78 -5.13
N TYR A 67 -1.94 10.69 -5.86
CA TYR A 67 -2.95 9.73 -5.44
C TYR A 67 -2.55 8.98 -4.18
N TYR A 68 -1.24 8.73 -3.98
CA TYR A 68 -0.76 7.94 -2.85
C TYR A 68 0.01 8.81 -1.86
N ARG A 69 -0.15 8.50 -0.57
CA ARG A 69 0.62 9.09 0.52
C ARG A 69 1.28 7.98 1.31
N GLU A 70 2.54 8.19 1.70
CA GLU A 70 3.28 7.20 2.47
C GLU A 70 3.50 7.67 3.90
N TYR A 71 3.54 6.70 4.81
CA TYR A 71 3.75 6.92 6.24
C TYR A 71 4.72 5.87 6.74
N THR A 72 5.57 6.23 7.70
CA THR A 72 6.45 5.26 8.34
C THR A 72 5.66 4.45 9.37
N ALA A 73 5.85 3.14 9.35
CA ALA A 73 5.40 2.26 10.42
C ALA A 73 6.64 1.91 11.23
N PRO A 74 6.72 2.31 12.51
CA PRO A 74 7.96 2.16 13.26
C PRO A 74 8.35 0.69 13.44
N THR A 75 9.67 0.45 13.51
CA THR A 75 10.21 -0.84 13.87
C THR A 75 10.76 -0.74 15.27
N PRO A 76 10.36 -1.63 16.20
CA PRO A 76 10.84 -1.55 17.58
C PRO A 76 12.36 -1.64 17.65
N ASP A 77 12.93 -0.92 18.61
CA ASP A 77 14.36 -0.94 18.88
C ASP A 77 15.24 -0.44 17.73
N LEU A 78 14.67 0.21 16.75
CA LEU A 78 15.43 0.76 15.66
C LEU A 78 15.41 2.27 15.76
N ARG A 79 16.59 2.89 15.69
CA ARG A 79 16.66 4.35 15.74
C ARG A 79 16.24 5.00 14.45
N GLU A 80 16.58 4.37 13.34
CA GLU A 80 16.22 4.88 12.02
C GLU A 80 14.77 4.57 11.72
N ARG A 81 14.28 5.13 10.64
CA ARG A 81 12.90 4.90 10.23
C ARG A 81 12.59 3.43 9.93
N GLY A 82 13.63 2.65 9.60
CA GLY A 82 13.41 1.27 9.17
C GLY A 82 12.79 1.18 7.80
N ALA A 83 12.35 -0.01 7.45
CA ALA A 83 11.86 -0.29 6.10
C ALA A 83 10.35 -0.43 6.00
N ARG A 84 9.62 -0.28 7.09
CA ARG A 84 8.17 -0.49 7.10
C ARG A 84 7.45 0.80 6.75
N ARG A 85 6.45 0.68 5.86
CA ARG A 85 5.65 1.83 5.42
C ARG A 85 4.20 1.43 5.25
N ILE A 86 3.31 2.39 5.43
CA ILE A 86 1.93 2.26 5.02
C ILE A 86 1.69 3.29 3.94
N VAL A 87 1.05 2.88 2.86
CA VAL A 87 0.69 3.78 1.77
C VAL A 87 -0.83 3.84 1.69
N ALA A 88 -1.34 5.06 1.69
CA ALA A 88 -2.78 5.30 1.59
C ALA A 88 -3.11 5.79 0.19
N GLY A 89 -4.16 5.26 -0.40
CA GLY A 89 -4.68 5.73 -1.67
C GLY A 89 -5.89 6.61 -1.46
N ARG A 90 -6.13 7.52 -2.38
CA ARG A 90 -7.27 8.44 -2.29
C ARG A 90 -8.61 7.72 -2.35
N GLY A 91 -8.64 6.51 -2.88
CA GLY A 91 -9.86 5.72 -2.89
C GLY A 91 -10.23 5.08 -1.57
N GLY A 92 -9.41 5.28 -0.54
CA GLY A 92 -9.69 4.70 0.77
C GLY A 92 -8.95 3.41 1.04
N GLU A 93 -8.14 2.94 0.11
CA GLU A 93 -7.39 1.71 0.29
C GLU A 93 -6.05 1.99 0.97
N PHE A 94 -5.50 0.95 1.62
CA PHE A 94 -4.22 1.03 2.29
C PHE A 94 -3.37 -0.15 1.89
N TYR A 95 -2.06 0.08 1.82
CA TYR A 95 -1.08 -0.96 1.49
C TYR A 95 0.04 -0.95 2.52
N TYR A 96 0.63 -2.10 2.75
CA TYR A 96 1.73 -2.27 3.70
C TYR A 96 2.94 -2.84 2.99
N THR A 97 4.11 -2.31 3.31
CA THR A 97 5.39 -2.90 2.90
C THR A 97 6.31 -2.99 4.10
N ASP A 98 7.07 -4.07 4.19
CA ASP A 98 8.09 -4.22 5.23
C ASP A 98 9.50 -4.28 4.65
N ASP A 99 9.66 -4.07 3.36
CA ASP A 99 10.94 -4.18 2.68
C ASP A 99 11.27 -2.95 1.85
N HIS A 100 10.83 -1.80 2.31
CA HIS A 100 11.12 -0.51 1.70
C HIS A 100 10.66 -0.47 0.24
N TYR A 101 9.36 -0.74 0.05
CA TYR A 101 8.65 -0.58 -1.22
C TYR A 101 8.96 -1.64 -2.27
N ARG A 102 9.64 -2.72 -1.92
CA ARG A 102 9.90 -3.76 -2.92
C ARG A 102 8.67 -4.60 -3.20
N ALA A 103 7.89 -4.88 -2.17
CA ALA A 103 6.63 -5.60 -2.32
C ALA A 103 5.59 -4.98 -1.42
N PHE A 104 4.36 -4.96 -1.89
CA PHE A 104 3.24 -4.42 -1.13
C PHE A 104 2.18 -5.47 -0.95
N LYS A 105 1.47 -5.38 0.17
CA LYS A 105 0.26 -6.15 0.39
C LYS A 105 -0.87 -5.18 0.66
N ARG A 106 -2.02 -5.44 0.07
CA ARG A 106 -3.19 -4.63 0.35
C ARG A 106 -3.72 -4.99 1.73
N ILE A 107 -3.99 -3.99 2.56
CA ILE A 107 -4.52 -4.21 3.89
C ILE A 107 -6.02 -4.41 3.78
N ILE A 108 -6.52 -5.52 4.32
CA ILE A 108 -7.95 -5.77 4.39
C ILE A 108 -8.37 -5.84 5.84
N GLU A 109 -9.55 -5.32 6.10
CA GLU A 109 -10.02 -5.17 7.49
C GLU A 109 -11.06 -6.15 7.88
#